data_0a23687dbb69d072b8cb3a77c6ab8ea4
#
_entry.id   0a23687dbb69d072b8cb3a77c6ab8ea4
#
_cell.length_a   1.000
_cell.length_b   1.000
_cell.length_c   1.000
_cell.angle_alpha   90.00
_cell.angle_beta   90.00
_cell.angle_gamma   90.00
#
_symmetry.space_group_name_H-M   'P 1'
#
loop_
_entity.id
_entity.type
_entity.pdbx_description
1 polymer ?
#
loop_
_entity_poly.entity_id
_entity_poly.type
_entity_poly.pdbx_seq_one_letter_code
_entity_poly.pdbx_strand_id
1 'polypeptide(L)'
;MSNYPSIVIVEDQEHTLNRLADAIRSNPQLNLVGTADCAADGLCLLEELRPDILLTDLNLPDGSGVDLIRYASNSGSTESIVITVFGDEKHVVTAIRAGATGYLLKDCDADRVGEAVLQVVDGGSPISPSIARYLLKVFQSDSVAEEAPTASSTAKEPRLSVEAGGGKPDANSQSNPPLTKREHEVLRLIAKGFSYQEIAESLHLSIHTVTSHIKHIYRKLAVGSRGEAVYEAGQIGLL
;
A
#
# COMPACT_ATOMS: atom_id res chain seq x y z
N MET A 1 16.21 1.25 -34.86
CA MET A 1 16.52 0.93 -33.45
C MET A 1 15.16 0.80 -32.77
N SER A 2 14.85 -0.36 -32.23
CA SER A 2 13.55 -0.60 -31.56
C SER A 2 13.45 0.37 -30.38
N ASN A 3 12.45 1.26 -30.44
CA ASN A 3 12.24 2.29 -29.43
C ASN A 3 11.37 1.73 -28.29
N TYR A 4 11.82 0.61 -27.68
CA TYR A 4 11.15 0.05 -26.51
C TYR A 4 11.55 0.85 -25.26
N PRO A 5 10.60 1.12 -24.34
CA PRO A 5 10.90 1.85 -23.11
C PRO A 5 11.96 1.13 -22.30
N SER A 6 12.94 1.90 -21.87
CA SER A 6 14.05 1.46 -21.04
C SER A 6 13.68 1.49 -19.57
N ILE A 7 13.95 0.39 -18.85
CA ILE A 7 13.52 0.21 -17.47
C ILE A 7 14.73 -0.04 -16.57
N VAL A 8 14.76 0.64 -15.43
CA VAL A 8 15.62 0.34 -14.28
C VAL A 8 14.76 -0.18 -13.13
N ILE A 9 15.25 -1.20 -12.43
CA ILE A 9 14.60 -1.77 -11.23
C ILE A 9 15.52 -1.58 -10.03
N VAL A 10 14.97 -1.08 -8.91
CA VAL A 10 15.67 -0.94 -7.63
C VAL A 10 14.88 -1.67 -6.54
N GLU A 11 15.44 -2.77 -6.03
CA GLU A 11 14.78 -3.68 -5.09
C GLU A 11 15.84 -4.47 -4.31
N ASP A 12 15.80 -4.40 -2.98
CA ASP A 12 16.78 -5.02 -2.10
C ASP A 12 16.64 -6.54 -1.94
N GLN A 13 15.44 -7.06 -2.16
CA GLN A 13 15.17 -8.49 -2.04
C GLN A 13 15.49 -9.21 -3.35
N GLU A 14 16.58 -9.95 -3.40
CA GLU A 14 17.06 -10.67 -4.59
C GLU A 14 15.97 -11.49 -5.29
N HIS A 15 15.15 -12.23 -4.53
CA HIS A 15 14.07 -13.02 -5.11
C HIS A 15 13.02 -12.13 -5.81
N THR A 16 12.66 -11.00 -5.23
CA THR A 16 11.72 -10.05 -5.81
C THR A 16 12.33 -9.35 -7.02
N LEU A 17 13.58 -8.92 -6.92
CA LEU A 17 14.33 -8.30 -8.01
C LEU A 17 14.38 -9.22 -9.23
N ASN A 18 14.77 -10.50 -9.03
CA ASN A 18 14.84 -11.48 -10.11
C ASN A 18 13.47 -11.72 -10.75
N ARG A 19 12.40 -11.85 -9.95
CA ARG A 19 11.03 -12.02 -10.44
C ARG A 19 10.56 -10.83 -11.28
N LEU A 20 10.85 -9.61 -10.85
CA LEU A 20 10.51 -8.38 -11.58
C LEU A 20 11.33 -8.28 -12.88
N ALA A 21 12.63 -8.58 -12.80
CA ALA A 21 13.51 -8.57 -13.97
C ALA A 21 13.06 -9.59 -15.03
N ASP A 22 12.66 -10.78 -14.61
CA ASP A 22 12.15 -11.81 -15.52
C ASP A 22 10.80 -11.41 -16.12
N ALA A 23 9.92 -10.75 -15.35
CA ALA A 23 8.67 -10.21 -15.85
C ALA A 23 8.89 -9.16 -16.97
N ILE A 24 9.85 -8.27 -16.78
CA ILE A 24 10.19 -7.26 -17.79
C ILE A 24 10.86 -7.92 -19.01
N ARG A 25 11.83 -8.81 -18.81
CA ARG A 25 12.55 -9.49 -19.91
C ARG A 25 11.65 -10.40 -20.76
N SER A 26 10.62 -10.97 -20.16
CA SER A 26 9.66 -11.82 -20.90
C SER A 26 8.73 -11.02 -21.82
N ASN A 27 8.61 -9.72 -21.64
CA ASN A 27 7.79 -8.86 -22.48
C ASN A 27 8.65 -8.26 -23.62
N PRO A 28 8.40 -8.63 -24.90
CA PRO A 28 9.22 -8.17 -26.03
C PRO A 28 9.10 -6.65 -26.32
N GLN A 29 8.17 -5.95 -25.70
CA GLN A 29 7.95 -4.51 -25.85
C GLN A 29 8.69 -3.69 -24.78
N LEU A 30 9.41 -4.34 -23.86
CA LEU A 30 10.10 -3.71 -22.76
C LEU A 30 11.62 -3.98 -22.83
N ASN A 31 12.44 -3.05 -22.33
CA ASN A 31 13.89 -3.18 -22.34
C ASN A 31 14.46 -2.92 -20.95
N LEU A 32 14.82 -3.99 -20.22
CA LEU A 32 15.49 -3.87 -18.93
C LEU A 32 16.96 -3.45 -19.17
N VAL A 33 17.31 -2.24 -18.71
CA VAL A 33 18.66 -1.67 -18.91
C VAL A 33 19.53 -1.69 -17.66
N GLY A 34 18.94 -1.84 -16.47
CA GLY A 34 19.70 -1.91 -15.22
C GLY A 34 18.89 -2.44 -14.05
N THR A 35 19.58 -3.00 -13.06
CA THR A 35 19.03 -3.41 -11.77
C THR A 35 19.97 -2.99 -10.65
N ALA A 36 19.43 -2.57 -9.50
CA ALA A 36 20.19 -2.25 -8.30
C ALA A 36 19.47 -2.82 -7.06
N ASP A 37 20.22 -3.07 -6.00
CA ASP A 37 19.71 -3.59 -4.71
C ASP A 37 19.75 -2.53 -3.59
N CYS A 38 20.18 -1.31 -3.91
CA CYS A 38 20.27 -0.20 -2.98
C CYS A 38 19.98 1.15 -3.68
N ALA A 39 19.70 2.19 -2.88
CA ALA A 39 19.37 3.52 -3.39
C ALA A 39 20.57 4.18 -4.08
N ALA A 40 21.79 4.02 -3.55
CA ALA A 40 23.00 4.63 -4.13
C ALA A 40 23.26 4.14 -5.56
N ASP A 41 23.24 2.83 -5.78
CA ASP A 41 23.43 2.24 -7.10
C ASP A 41 22.25 2.57 -8.03
N GLY A 42 21.03 2.59 -7.49
CA GLY A 42 19.84 3.04 -8.21
C GLY A 42 19.97 4.46 -8.73
N LEU A 43 20.51 5.38 -7.92
CA LEU A 43 20.74 6.76 -8.33
C LEU A 43 21.80 6.84 -9.45
N CYS A 44 22.91 6.09 -9.32
CA CYS A 44 23.92 6.03 -10.38
C CYS A 44 23.32 5.55 -11.72
N LEU A 45 22.48 4.50 -11.69
CA LEU A 45 21.82 4.02 -12.89
C LEU A 45 20.87 5.06 -13.51
N LEU A 46 20.14 5.83 -12.68
CA LEU A 46 19.28 6.92 -13.17
C LEU A 46 20.08 8.03 -13.85
N GLU A 47 21.23 8.38 -13.30
CA GLU A 47 22.13 9.41 -13.86
C GLU A 47 22.75 8.98 -15.18
N GLU A 48 23.24 7.75 -15.24
CA GLU A 48 23.98 7.23 -16.39
C GLU A 48 23.06 6.85 -17.54
N LEU A 49 21.96 6.13 -17.24
CA LEU A 49 21.13 5.50 -18.26
C LEU A 49 19.92 6.34 -18.65
N ARG A 50 19.46 7.26 -17.77
CA ARG A 50 18.24 8.07 -17.96
C ARG A 50 17.09 7.24 -18.50
N PRO A 51 16.65 6.20 -17.77
CA PRO A 51 15.63 5.28 -18.25
C PRO A 51 14.29 6.00 -18.43
N ASP A 52 13.40 5.42 -19.25
CA ASP A 52 12.04 5.90 -19.39
C ASP A 52 11.22 5.58 -18.12
N ILE A 53 11.49 4.43 -17.50
CA ILE A 53 10.75 3.94 -16.32
C ILE A 53 11.71 3.51 -15.20
N LEU A 54 11.42 3.97 -14.00
CA LEU A 54 11.96 3.47 -12.74
C LEU A 54 10.92 2.58 -12.05
N LEU A 55 11.26 1.31 -11.78
CA LEU A 55 10.54 0.47 -10.83
C LEU A 55 11.30 0.47 -9.51
N THR A 56 10.72 0.91 -8.40
CA THR A 56 11.44 0.98 -7.13
C THR A 56 10.62 0.51 -5.95
N ASP A 57 11.27 -0.21 -5.02
CA ASP A 57 10.76 -0.30 -3.64
C ASP A 57 10.97 1.02 -2.91
N LEU A 58 10.19 1.25 -1.88
CA LEU A 58 10.32 2.43 -1.00
C LEU A 58 11.33 2.21 0.11
N ASN A 59 11.45 0.96 0.60
CA ASN A 59 12.30 0.60 1.73
C ASN A 59 13.59 -0.05 1.23
N LEU A 60 14.61 0.76 1.00
CA LEU A 60 15.94 0.30 0.58
C LEU A 60 16.92 0.33 1.76
N PRO A 61 17.95 -0.52 1.77
CA PRO A 61 18.84 -0.71 2.94
C PRO A 61 19.65 0.54 3.30
N ASP A 62 19.93 1.40 2.33
CA ASP A 62 20.79 2.59 2.45
C ASP A 62 20.01 3.91 2.29
N GLY A 63 18.70 3.85 2.06
CA GLY A 63 17.91 5.06 1.82
C GLY A 63 16.45 4.79 1.52
N SER A 64 15.79 5.77 0.93
CA SER A 64 14.39 5.71 0.57
C SER A 64 14.20 5.75 -0.95
N GLY A 65 13.41 4.82 -1.47
CA GLY A 65 12.97 4.87 -2.87
C GLY A 65 12.22 6.17 -3.23
N VAL A 66 11.67 6.87 -2.23
CA VAL A 66 11.06 8.21 -2.43
C VAL A 66 12.07 9.22 -2.95
N ASP A 67 13.34 9.12 -2.55
CA ASP A 67 14.39 10.05 -3.03
C ASP A 67 14.75 9.77 -4.49
N LEU A 68 14.75 8.50 -4.90
CA LEU A 68 14.90 8.10 -6.30
C LEU A 68 13.74 8.62 -7.16
N ILE A 69 12.49 8.48 -6.67
CA ILE A 69 11.28 8.99 -7.34
C ILE A 69 11.38 10.51 -7.52
N ARG A 70 11.79 11.22 -6.47
CA ARG A 70 11.96 12.70 -6.53
C ARG A 70 13.03 13.09 -7.53
N TYR A 71 14.15 12.37 -7.56
CA TYR A 71 15.20 12.58 -8.55
C TYR A 71 14.67 12.36 -9.97
N ALA A 72 14.00 11.23 -10.22
CA ALA A 72 13.42 10.90 -11.52
C ALA A 72 12.41 11.97 -11.99
N SER A 73 11.50 12.38 -11.11
CA SER A 73 10.50 13.41 -11.39
C SER A 73 11.13 14.75 -11.72
N ASN A 74 12.18 15.16 -10.99
CA ASN A 74 12.90 16.42 -11.25
C ASN A 74 13.69 16.39 -12.57
N SER A 75 14.14 15.23 -13.02
CA SER A 75 14.83 15.08 -14.32
C SER A 75 13.87 15.26 -15.51
N GLY A 76 12.56 15.01 -15.29
CA GLY A 76 11.50 15.17 -16.29
C GLY A 76 11.51 14.17 -17.42
N SER A 77 12.36 13.15 -17.37
CA SER A 77 12.51 12.12 -18.43
C SER A 77 12.17 10.70 -17.98
N THR A 78 12.00 10.48 -16.67
CA THR A 78 11.80 9.16 -16.08
C THR A 78 10.51 9.14 -15.28
N GLU A 79 9.58 8.27 -15.64
CA GLU A 79 8.37 8.00 -14.87
C GLU A 79 8.64 6.92 -13.80
N SER A 80 7.98 7.01 -12.65
CA SER A 80 8.27 6.12 -11.53
C SER A 80 7.07 5.28 -11.13
N ILE A 81 7.27 3.97 -11.03
CA ILE A 81 6.30 3.02 -10.50
C ILE A 81 6.84 2.45 -9.20
N VAL A 82 6.08 2.60 -8.12
CA VAL A 82 6.40 2.01 -6.82
C VAL A 82 5.92 0.55 -6.79
N ILE A 83 6.78 -0.32 -6.26
CA ILE A 83 6.42 -1.71 -5.97
C ILE A 83 6.64 -1.96 -4.48
N THR A 84 5.58 -2.28 -3.74
CA THR A 84 5.63 -2.40 -2.28
C THR A 84 4.86 -3.61 -1.76
N VAL A 85 5.10 -3.97 -0.49
CA VAL A 85 4.31 -4.99 0.20
C VAL A 85 2.96 -4.43 0.66
N PHE A 86 1.98 -5.33 0.85
CA PHE A 86 0.69 -4.96 1.45
C PHE A 86 0.90 -4.47 2.90
N GLY A 87 0.30 -3.32 3.25
CA GLY A 87 0.38 -2.73 4.59
C GLY A 87 1.31 -1.51 4.68
N ASP A 88 1.98 -1.14 3.59
CA ASP A 88 2.87 0.03 3.53
C ASP A 88 2.19 1.26 2.90
N GLU A 89 0.86 1.31 2.98
CA GLU A 89 0.04 2.36 2.37
C GLU A 89 0.34 3.76 2.92
N LYS A 90 0.93 3.85 4.12
CA LYS A 90 1.30 5.15 4.73
C LYS A 90 2.30 5.94 3.87
N HIS A 91 3.12 5.24 3.10
CA HIS A 91 4.11 5.85 2.22
C HIS A 91 3.56 6.23 0.83
N VAL A 92 2.32 5.77 0.49
CA VAL A 92 1.69 6.03 -0.81
C VAL A 92 1.58 7.52 -1.11
N VAL A 93 1.04 8.29 -0.16
CA VAL A 93 0.84 9.74 -0.33
C VAL A 93 2.18 10.45 -0.52
N THR A 94 3.21 10.03 0.23
CA THR A 94 4.55 10.59 0.12
C THR A 94 5.17 10.27 -1.24
N ALA A 95 5.03 9.04 -1.73
CA ALA A 95 5.54 8.64 -3.04
C ALA A 95 4.84 9.38 -4.19
N ILE A 96 3.51 9.51 -4.13
CA ILE A 96 2.74 10.28 -5.12
C ILE A 96 3.15 11.76 -5.12
N ARG A 97 3.31 12.37 -3.93
CA ARG A 97 3.81 13.76 -3.81
C ARG A 97 5.23 13.92 -4.32
N ALA A 98 6.04 12.86 -4.29
CA ALA A 98 7.39 12.86 -4.86
C ALA A 98 7.40 12.71 -6.40
N GLY A 99 6.25 12.37 -7.01
CA GLY A 99 6.08 12.24 -8.45
C GLY A 99 5.90 10.81 -8.95
N ALA A 100 5.58 9.84 -8.08
CA ALA A 100 5.26 8.48 -8.53
C ALA A 100 4.00 8.48 -9.40
N THR A 101 4.08 7.88 -10.59
CA THR A 101 2.99 7.75 -11.57
C THR A 101 2.21 6.44 -11.44
N GLY A 102 2.84 5.40 -10.88
CA GLY A 102 2.20 4.10 -10.66
C GLY A 102 2.47 3.52 -9.27
N TYR A 103 1.59 2.62 -8.82
CA TYR A 103 1.73 2.00 -7.52
C TYR A 103 1.19 0.57 -7.52
N LEU A 104 2.07 -0.41 -7.39
CA LEU A 104 1.78 -1.83 -7.45
C LEU A 104 2.12 -2.52 -6.12
N LEU A 105 1.49 -3.66 -5.88
CA LEU A 105 1.86 -4.54 -4.78
C LEU A 105 2.86 -5.60 -5.25
N LYS A 106 3.83 -5.94 -4.39
CA LYS A 106 4.83 -6.99 -4.66
C LYS A 106 4.23 -8.38 -4.90
N ASP A 107 2.98 -8.62 -4.47
CA ASP A 107 2.25 -9.88 -4.68
C ASP A 107 1.46 -9.93 -6.00
N CYS A 108 1.60 -8.93 -6.87
CA CYS A 108 0.99 -8.96 -8.19
C CYS A 108 1.67 -9.98 -9.12
N ASP A 109 0.90 -10.53 -10.06
CA ASP A 109 1.41 -11.43 -11.07
C ASP A 109 2.46 -10.75 -11.97
N ALA A 110 3.43 -11.54 -12.47
CA ALA A 110 4.49 -11.03 -13.35
C ALA A 110 3.95 -10.30 -14.58
N ASP A 111 2.91 -10.85 -15.20
CA ASP A 111 2.28 -10.26 -16.40
C ASP A 111 1.74 -8.84 -16.11
N ARG A 112 1.19 -8.63 -14.91
CA ARG A 112 0.67 -7.33 -14.50
C ARG A 112 1.75 -6.26 -14.34
N VAL A 113 2.98 -6.65 -14.01
CA VAL A 113 4.10 -5.69 -13.94
C VAL A 113 4.40 -5.14 -15.32
N GLY A 114 4.51 -5.99 -16.33
CA GLY A 114 4.73 -5.58 -17.71
C GLY A 114 3.59 -4.71 -18.27
N GLU A 115 2.35 -5.11 -18.03
CA GLU A 115 1.16 -4.31 -18.40
C GLU A 115 1.15 -2.92 -17.75
N ALA A 116 1.50 -2.85 -16.46
CA ALA A 116 1.55 -1.59 -15.74
C ALA A 116 2.63 -0.65 -16.30
N VAL A 117 3.80 -1.18 -16.66
CA VAL A 117 4.86 -0.39 -17.31
C VAL A 117 4.36 0.18 -18.64
N LEU A 118 3.76 -0.65 -19.49
CA LEU A 118 3.19 -0.19 -20.76
C LEU A 118 2.10 0.86 -20.55
N GLN A 119 1.24 0.68 -19.54
CA GLN A 119 0.19 1.63 -19.20
C GLN A 119 0.77 3.00 -18.81
N VAL A 120 1.89 3.05 -18.06
CA VAL A 120 2.57 4.32 -17.72
C VAL A 120 3.17 4.96 -18.98
N VAL A 121 3.79 4.18 -19.84
CA VAL A 121 4.33 4.68 -21.13
C VAL A 121 3.24 5.32 -21.98
N ASP A 122 2.02 4.79 -21.93
CA ASP A 122 0.85 5.33 -22.63
C ASP A 122 0.19 6.52 -21.88
N GLY A 123 0.80 7.00 -20.80
CA GLY A 123 0.32 8.14 -20.00
C GLY A 123 -0.75 7.79 -18.94
N GLY A 124 -0.92 6.51 -18.64
CA GLY A 124 -1.81 6.04 -17.57
C GLY A 124 -1.12 6.02 -16.20
N SER A 125 -1.91 5.73 -15.16
CA SER A 125 -1.42 5.63 -13.77
C SER A 125 -1.95 4.32 -13.14
N PRO A 126 -1.24 3.20 -13.31
CA PRO A 126 -1.65 1.93 -12.73
C PRO A 126 -1.57 1.99 -11.21
N ILE A 127 -2.69 1.75 -10.55
CA ILE A 127 -2.78 1.71 -9.09
C ILE A 127 -3.51 0.43 -8.68
N SER A 128 -2.92 -0.35 -7.78
CA SER A 128 -3.59 -1.53 -7.21
C SER A 128 -4.88 -1.14 -6.48
N PRO A 129 -5.96 -1.94 -6.57
CA PRO A 129 -7.26 -1.58 -5.99
C PRO A 129 -7.25 -1.31 -4.48
N SER A 130 -6.35 -1.96 -3.72
CA SER A 130 -6.14 -1.70 -2.29
C SER A 130 -5.57 -0.31 -2.05
N ILE A 131 -4.58 0.09 -2.83
CA ILE A 131 -3.95 1.41 -2.77
C ILE A 131 -4.96 2.50 -3.17
N ALA A 132 -5.73 2.29 -4.23
CA ALA A 132 -6.78 3.23 -4.64
C ALA A 132 -7.79 3.47 -3.50
N ARG A 133 -8.24 2.41 -2.80
CA ARG A 133 -9.12 2.53 -1.65
C ARG A 133 -8.49 3.29 -0.48
N TYR A 134 -7.20 3.08 -0.22
CA TYR A 134 -6.48 3.84 0.80
C TYR A 134 -6.45 5.34 0.47
N LEU A 135 -6.09 5.70 -0.76
CA LEU A 135 -6.08 7.09 -1.22
C LEU A 135 -7.45 7.76 -1.06
N LEU A 136 -8.53 7.07 -1.44
CA LEU A 136 -9.88 7.60 -1.27
C LEU A 136 -10.21 7.89 0.21
N LYS A 137 -9.78 7.02 1.14
CA LYS A 137 -9.95 7.25 2.58
C LYS A 137 -9.16 8.46 3.08
N VAL A 138 -7.89 8.59 2.67
CA VAL A 138 -7.05 9.73 3.05
C VAL A 138 -7.67 11.05 2.59
N PHE A 139 -8.09 11.14 1.33
CA PHE A 139 -8.73 12.36 0.80
C PHE A 139 -10.07 12.68 1.46
N GLN A 140 -10.85 11.68 1.84
CA GLN A 140 -12.08 11.89 2.61
C GLN A 140 -11.82 12.42 4.01
N SER A 141 -10.72 12.01 4.65
CA SER A 141 -10.33 12.48 5.99
C SER A 141 -9.82 13.92 5.97
N ASP A 142 -9.08 14.29 4.92
CA ASP A 142 -8.55 15.66 4.78
C ASP A 142 -9.65 16.67 4.44
N SER A 143 -10.73 16.27 3.75
CA SER A 143 -11.85 17.16 3.42
C SER A 143 -12.76 17.51 4.60
N VAL A 144 -12.69 16.80 5.71
CA VAL A 144 -13.44 17.11 6.95
C VAL A 144 -12.74 18.16 7.81
N ALA A 145 -11.47 18.48 7.54
CA ALA A 145 -10.68 19.43 8.32
C ALA A 145 -10.79 20.89 7.85
N GLU A 146 -11.40 21.16 6.69
CA GLU A 146 -11.45 22.53 6.10
C GLU A 146 -12.81 23.27 6.23
N GLU A 147 -13.82 22.67 6.86
CA GLU A 147 -15.07 23.39 7.14
C GLU A 147 -15.30 23.62 8.64
N ALA A 148 -14.61 24.61 9.20
CA ALA A 148 -15.06 25.29 10.40
C ALA A 148 -15.65 26.66 9.99
N PRO A 149 -16.97 26.85 9.93
CA PRO A 149 -17.53 28.17 9.80
C PRO A 149 -17.49 28.88 11.15
N THR A 150 -16.70 29.94 11.21
CA THR A 150 -16.87 30.99 12.22
C THR A 150 -18.20 31.68 12.05
N ALA A 151 -19.13 31.50 12.97
CA ALA A 151 -20.20 32.45 13.19
C ALA A 151 -20.62 32.47 14.65
N SER A 152 -20.41 33.61 15.25
CA SER A 152 -20.74 33.99 16.64
C SER A 152 -22.23 34.06 16.89
N SER A 153 -22.54 33.77 18.18
CA SER A 153 -23.54 34.40 19.09
C SER A 153 -25.03 34.42 18.68
N THR A 154 -25.91 33.86 19.46
CA THR A 154 -26.66 34.48 20.56
C THR A 154 -27.71 33.54 21.12
N ALA A 155 -27.80 33.61 22.45
CA ALA A 155 -28.67 32.94 23.37
C ALA A 155 -30.16 32.77 23.00
N LYS A 156 -30.74 31.63 23.44
CA LYS A 156 -31.89 31.57 24.37
C LYS A 156 -32.36 30.12 24.55
N GLU A 157 -32.22 29.60 25.75
CA GLU A 157 -33.13 28.61 26.32
C GLU A 157 -34.50 29.24 26.60
N PRO A 158 -35.61 28.48 26.73
CA PRO A 158 -35.79 27.50 27.78
C PRO A 158 -36.73 26.28 27.51
N ARG A 159 -36.46 25.21 28.27
CA ARG A 159 -37.32 24.29 29.02
C ARG A 159 -38.50 23.52 28.42
N LEU A 160 -38.42 22.20 28.72
CA LEU A 160 -39.41 21.21 29.17
C LEU A 160 -40.55 20.81 28.24
N SER A 161 -40.59 19.51 27.92
CA SER A 161 -41.47 18.51 28.57
C SER A 161 -41.27 17.11 28.02
N VAL A 162 -41.20 16.16 28.89
CA VAL A 162 -41.38 14.73 28.92
C VAL A 162 -42.53 14.24 28.02
N GLU A 163 -42.33 13.16 27.24
CA GLU A 163 -43.04 11.88 27.42
C GLU A 163 -42.57 10.78 26.47
N ALA A 164 -42.71 9.57 26.99
CA ALA A 164 -42.23 8.29 26.53
C ALA A 164 -42.94 7.73 25.30
N GLY A 165 -42.24 6.83 24.58
CA GLY A 165 -42.92 5.88 23.74
C GLY A 165 -42.12 5.24 22.61
N GLY A 166 -41.64 4.03 22.83
CA GLY A 166 -41.63 2.99 21.80
C GLY A 166 -40.45 2.97 20.83
N GLY A 167 -39.52 2.12 21.16
CA GLY A 167 -38.30 1.80 20.40
C GLY A 167 -38.46 1.29 18.99
N LYS A 168 -37.42 1.57 18.27
CA LYS A 168 -36.78 0.63 17.33
C LYS A 168 -35.30 0.96 17.30
N PRO A 169 -34.40 -0.02 17.27
CA PRO A 169 -32.97 0.27 17.32
C PRO A 169 -32.54 0.84 15.97
N ASP A 170 -31.96 2.02 16.00
CA ASP A 170 -31.29 2.63 14.86
C ASP A 170 -30.08 1.79 14.49
N ALA A 171 -30.19 1.13 13.33
CA ALA A 171 -29.12 0.45 12.65
C ALA A 171 -28.17 1.49 12.05
N ASN A 172 -27.17 1.93 12.80
CA ASN A 172 -25.97 2.52 12.22
C ASN A 172 -24.77 2.38 13.17
N SER A 173 -24.53 1.16 13.64
CA SER A 173 -23.22 0.73 14.10
C SER A 173 -22.65 -0.11 12.95
N GLN A 174 -21.69 0.40 12.23
CA GLN A 174 -20.84 -0.38 11.32
C GLN A 174 -20.03 -1.36 12.18
N SER A 175 -20.67 -2.42 12.68
CA SER A 175 -19.99 -3.54 13.31
C SER A 175 -19.31 -4.32 12.20
N ASN A 176 -17.99 -4.16 12.09
CA ASN A 176 -17.18 -5.07 11.30
C ASN A 176 -17.54 -6.51 11.65
N PRO A 177 -17.68 -7.43 10.68
CA PRO A 177 -18.05 -8.80 10.95
C PRO A 177 -17.04 -9.45 11.91
N PRO A 178 -17.47 -10.24 12.88
CA PRO A 178 -16.58 -10.85 13.88
C PRO A 178 -15.51 -11.70 13.21
N LEU A 179 -14.33 -11.77 13.84
CA LEU A 179 -13.26 -12.64 13.38
C LEU A 179 -13.69 -14.11 13.47
N THR A 180 -13.37 -14.90 12.48
CA THR A 180 -13.55 -16.35 12.52
C THR A 180 -12.57 -16.98 13.52
N LYS A 181 -12.83 -18.21 13.97
CA LYS A 181 -11.92 -18.95 14.87
C LYS A 181 -10.48 -18.99 14.31
N ARG A 182 -10.36 -19.19 12.99
CA ARG A 182 -9.06 -19.28 12.33
C ARG A 182 -8.33 -17.95 12.27
N GLU A 183 -9.05 -16.87 12.01
CA GLU A 183 -8.49 -15.51 12.06
C GLU A 183 -8.04 -15.15 13.48
N HIS A 184 -8.76 -15.57 14.52
CA HIS A 184 -8.34 -15.42 15.92
C HIS A 184 -7.03 -16.16 16.23
N GLU A 185 -6.87 -17.41 15.76
CA GLU A 185 -5.65 -18.18 15.95
C GLU A 185 -4.46 -17.49 15.30
N VAL A 186 -4.62 -17.04 14.05
CA VAL A 186 -3.59 -16.29 13.32
C VAL A 186 -3.25 -14.99 14.06
N LEU A 187 -4.24 -14.21 14.49
CA LEU A 187 -4.05 -12.95 15.20
C LEU A 187 -3.27 -13.15 16.53
N ARG A 188 -3.57 -14.20 17.28
CA ARG A 188 -2.82 -14.54 18.51
C ARG A 188 -1.36 -14.88 18.26
N LEU A 189 -1.05 -15.59 17.16
CA LEU A 189 0.33 -15.88 16.79
C LEU A 189 1.07 -14.62 16.31
N ILE A 190 0.39 -13.75 15.58
CA ILE A 190 0.90 -12.43 15.22
C ILE A 190 1.26 -11.63 16.47
N ALA A 191 0.38 -11.60 17.47
CA ALA A 191 0.62 -10.87 18.72
C ALA A 191 1.80 -11.43 19.53
N LYS A 192 2.05 -12.72 19.44
CA LYS A 192 3.22 -13.39 20.06
C LYS A 192 4.54 -13.16 19.32
N GLY A 193 4.53 -12.48 18.17
CA GLY A 193 5.73 -12.17 17.42
C GLY A 193 6.11 -13.16 16.31
N PHE A 194 5.32 -14.22 16.08
CA PHE A 194 5.63 -15.22 15.05
C PHE A 194 5.65 -14.62 13.65
N SER A 195 6.61 -15.01 12.82
CA SER A 195 6.64 -14.71 11.39
C SER A 195 5.51 -15.44 10.64
N TYR A 196 5.18 -15.02 9.45
CA TYR A 196 4.14 -15.67 8.63
C TYR A 196 4.49 -17.12 8.28
N GLN A 197 5.78 -17.40 8.12
CA GLN A 197 6.26 -18.76 7.88
C GLN A 197 6.07 -19.66 9.11
N GLU A 198 6.45 -19.19 10.29
CA GLU A 198 6.24 -19.93 11.55
C GLU A 198 4.75 -20.14 11.85
N ILE A 199 3.89 -19.15 11.51
CA ILE A 199 2.44 -19.29 11.62
C ILE A 199 1.92 -20.36 10.65
N ALA A 200 2.42 -20.38 9.41
CA ALA A 200 2.05 -21.38 8.41
C ALA A 200 2.43 -22.78 8.86
N GLU A 201 3.63 -22.97 9.38
CA GLU A 201 4.11 -24.24 9.94
C GLU A 201 3.31 -24.67 11.18
N SER A 202 3.10 -23.76 12.13
CA SER A 202 2.35 -24.01 13.36
C SER A 202 0.89 -24.41 13.12
N LEU A 203 0.28 -23.84 12.10
CA LEU A 203 -1.11 -24.05 11.76
C LEU A 203 -1.33 -25.08 10.63
N HIS A 204 -0.26 -25.68 10.11
CA HIS A 204 -0.28 -26.57 8.94
C HIS A 204 -0.99 -25.97 7.72
N LEU A 205 -0.68 -24.71 7.41
CA LEU A 205 -1.22 -23.96 6.29
C LEU A 205 -0.11 -23.58 5.31
N SER A 206 -0.49 -23.17 4.11
CA SER A 206 0.44 -22.48 3.20
C SER A 206 0.66 -21.02 3.66
N ILE A 207 1.81 -20.44 3.37
CA ILE A 207 2.10 -19.01 3.62
C ILE A 207 1.04 -18.14 2.93
N HIS A 208 0.61 -18.51 1.72
CA HIS A 208 -0.44 -17.81 0.99
C HIS A 208 -1.77 -17.80 1.75
N THR A 209 -2.15 -18.93 2.38
CA THR A 209 -3.36 -19.03 3.20
C THR A 209 -3.25 -18.13 4.45
N VAL A 210 -2.09 -18.11 5.11
CA VAL A 210 -1.83 -17.22 6.26
C VAL A 210 -1.96 -15.77 5.85
N THR A 211 -1.33 -15.37 4.75
CA THR A 211 -1.43 -14.01 4.20
C THR A 211 -2.88 -13.62 3.90
N SER A 212 -3.67 -14.54 3.36
CA SER A 212 -5.10 -14.31 3.11
C SER A 212 -5.88 -14.08 4.42
N HIS A 213 -5.62 -14.87 5.46
CA HIS A 213 -6.23 -14.65 6.78
C HIS A 213 -5.84 -13.29 7.36
N ILE A 214 -4.57 -12.89 7.25
CA ILE A 214 -4.07 -11.59 7.72
C ILE A 214 -4.76 -10.44 6.98
N LYS A 215 -4.90 -10.52 5.67
CA LYS A 215 -5.68 -9.54 4.87
C LYS A 215 -7.13 -9.41 5.37
N HIS A 216 -7.77 -10.52 5.71
CA HIS A 216 -9.13 -10.51 6.26
C HIS A 216 -9.19 -9.92 7.67
N ILE A 217 -8.22 -10.24 8.54
CA ILE A 217 -8.11 -9.68 9.89
C ILE A 217 -7.95 -8.16 9.81
N TYR A 218 -7.00 -7.66 9.02
CA TYR A 218 -6.75 -6.22 8.87
C TYR A 218 -7.99 -5.49 8.35
N ARG A 219 -8.68 -6.05 7.36
CA ARG A 219 -9.93 -5.48 6.85
C ARG A 219 -11.04 -5.46 7.91
N LYS A 220 -11.18 -6.52 8.73
CA LYS A 220 -12.21 -6.62 9.78
C LYS A 220 -11.92 -5.72 10.97
N LEU A 221 -10.66 -5.52 11.31
CA LEU A 221 -10.23 -4.61 12.38
C LEU A 221 -10.07 -3.15 11.90
N ALA A 222 -10.23 -2.91 10.59
CA ALA A 222 -10.02 -1.61 9.94
C ALA A 222 -8.61 -1.03 10.21
N VAL A 223 -7.58 -1.89 10.23
CA VAL A 223 -6.18 -1.55 10.49
C VAL A 223 -5.31 -1.79 9.26
N GLY A 224 -4.18 -1.09 9.17
CA GLY A 224 -3.26 -1.16 8.03
C GLY A 224 -1.93 -1.85 8.33
N SER A 225 -1.65 -2.21 9.58
CA SER A 225 -0.36 -2.79 9.94
C SER A 225 -0.49 -3.87 11.02
N ARG A 226 0.58 -4.70 11.13
CA ARG A 226 0.69 -5.72 12.17
C ARG A 226 0.60 -5.13 13.58
N GLY A 227 1.31 -4.02 13.82
CA GLY A 227 1.30 -3.34 15.12
C GLY A 227 -0.08 -2.79 15.47
N GLU A 228 -0.77 -2.18 14.51
CA GLU A 228 -2.14 -1.71 14.69
C GLU A 228 -3.12 -2.84 14.95
N ALA A 229 -2.97 -3.98 14.25
CA ALA A 229 -3.84 -5.15 14.47
C ALA A 229 -3.69 -5.72 15.88
N VAL A 230 -2.47 -5.78 16.41
CA VAL A 230 -2.21 -6.24 17.79
C VAL A 230 -2.74 -5.23 18.81
N TYR A 231 -2.51 -3.94 18.58
CA TYR A 231 -3.00 -2.87 19.46
C TYR A 231 -4.53 -2.85 19.51
N GLU A 232 -5.18 -2.82 18.36
CA GLU A 232 -6.65 -2.78 18.26
C GLU A 232 -7.29 -4.03 18.86
N ALA A 233 -6.73 -5.22 18.56
CA ALA A 233 -7.19 -6.48 19.12
C ALA A 233 -7.07 -6.51 20.67
N GLY A 234 -6.03 -5.89 21.22
CA GLY A 234 -5.88 -5.70 22.67
C GLY A 234 -6.94 -4.78 23.26
N GLN A 235 -7.27 -3.66 22.58
CA GLN A 235 -8.29 -2.71 23.03
C GLN A 235 -9.70 -3.30 23.07
N ILE A 236 -10.04 -4.13 22.09
CA ILE A 236 -11.37 -4.77 21.99
C ILE A 236 -11.44 -6.15 22.67
N GLY A 237 -10.39 -6.56 23.40
CA GLY A 237 -10.38 -7.79 24.20
C GLY A 237 -10.32 -9.09 23.39
N LEU A 238 -9.74 -9.08 22.20
CA LEU A 238 -9.56 -10.25 21.34
C LEU A 238 -8.26 -11.03 21.59
N LEU A 239 -7.35 -10.49 22.40
CA LEU A 239 -6.03 -11.07 22.75
C LEU A 239 -5.96 -11.47 24.21
#